data_57f9b34ebc3161cef0e41382e8d36a27
#
_entry.id   57f9b34ebc3161cef0e41382e8d36a27
#
_cell.length_a   1.000
_cell.length_b   1.000
_cell.length_c   1.000
_cell.angle_alpha   90.00
_cell.angle_beta   90.00
_cell.angle_gamma   90.00
#
_symmetry.space_group_name_H-M   'P 1'
#
loop_
_entity.id
_entity.type
_entity.pdbx_description
1 polymer ?
#
loop_
_entity_poly.entity_id
_entity_poly.type
_entity_poly.pdbx_seq_one_letter_code
_entity_poly.pdbx_strand_id
1 'polypeptide(L)'
;RECARILLREGLAKAFARHALADSAIQTGIDAMGLRVFGDRRHKMANVTGVYIPEGVDGEKIRRALLAHFNIEIGTSFGPLHGRIWRIGAMGYNARADAVLATLGALEAVLAAEGVRLRRGAAVDAALARYRDAGS
;
A
#
# COMPACT_ATOMS: atom_id res chain seq x y z
N ARG A 1 3.46 -19.98 -17.10
CA ARG A 1 4.19 -19.72 -18.38
C ARG A 1 3.99 -18.29 -18.85
N GLU A 2 2.74 -17.77 -18.95
CA GLU A 2 2.46 -16.42 -19.43
C GLU A 2 3.04 -15.32 -18.53
N CYS A 3 2.89 -15.40 -17.21
CA CYS A 3 3.47 -14.44 -16.28
C CYS A 3 4.99 -14.32 -16.42
N ALA A 4 5.69 -15.45 -16.60
CA ALA A 4 7.14 -15.44 -16.83
C ALA A 4 7.48 -14.77 -18.18
N ARG A 5 6.67 -15.01 -19.24
CA ARG A 5 6.87 -14.37 -20.53
C ARG A 5 6.69 -12.85 -20.46
N ILE A 6 5.69 -12.38 -19.72
CA ILE A 6 5.46 -10.95 -19.51
C ILE A 6 6.63 -10.32 -18.76
N LEU A 7 7.09 -10.96 -17.69
CA LEU A 7 8.20 -10.47 -16.88
C LEU A 7 9.52 -10.43 -17.69
N LEU A 8 9.80 -11.46 -18.48
CA LEU A 8 10.97 -11.48 -19.37
C LEU A 8 10.91 -10.40 -20.46
N ARG A 9 9.72 -10.11 -20.98
CA ARG A 9 9.52 -9.02 -21.94
C ARG A 9 9.72 -7.64 -21.31
N GLU A 10 9.22 -7.43 -20.09
CA GLU A 10 9.43 -6.19 -19.34
C GLU A 10 10.93 -6.01 -18.98
N GLY A 11 11.60 -7.09 -18.63
CA GLY A 11 12.96 -7.13 -18.09
C GLY A 11 13.01 -6.94 -16.58
N LEU A 12 13.84 -7.74 -15.91
CA LEU A 12 13.91 -7.77 -14.44
C LEU A 12 14.27 -6.42 -13.83
N ALA A 13 15.21 -5.68 -14.42
CA ALA A 13 15.61 -4.37 -13.91
C ALA A 13 14.45 -3.37 -13.89
N LYS A 14 13.66 -3.33 -14.96
CA LYS A 14 12.45 -2.47 -15.03
C LYS A 14 11.38 -2.92 -14.05
N ALA A 15 11.16 -4.23 -13.93
CA ALA A 15 10.20 -4.78 -12.99
C ALA A 15 10.60 -4.42 -11.55
N PHE A 16 11.86 -4.55 -11.17
CA PHE A 16 12.35 -4.17 -9.84
C PHE A 16 12.18 -2.67 -9.58
N ALA A 17 12.56 -1.82 -10.52
CA ALA A 17 12.38 -0.36 -10.39
C ALA A 17 10.90 0.02 -10.22
N ARG A 18 10.00 -0.59 -10.99
CA ARG A 18 8.55 -0.37 -10.90
C ARG A 18 8.00 -0.77 -9.53
N HIS A 19 8.42 -1.92 -9.00
CA HIS A 19 8.01 -2.37 -7.67
C HIS A 19 8.56 -1.45 -6.57
N ALA A 20 9.84 -1.06 -6.65
CA ALA A 20 10.46 -0.15 -5.70
C ALA A 20 9.75 1.21 -5.66
N LEU A 21 9.35 1.73 -6.82
CA LEU A 21 8.61 2.97 -6.93
C LEU A 21 7.20 2.85 -6.31
N ALA A 22 6.46 1.79 -6.63
CA ALA A 22 5.13 1.55 -6.09
C ALA A 22 5.15 1.39 -4.55
N ASP A 23 6.10 0.61 -4.02
CA ASP A 23 6.29 0.45 -2.58
C ASP A 23 6.67 1.77 -1.89
N SER A 24 7.58 2.54 -2.49
CA SER A 24 7.95 3.87 -1.99
C SER A 24 6.76 4.82 -1.97
N ALA A 25 5.91 4.83 -3.00
CA ALA A 25 4.70 5.64 -3.06
C ALA A 25 3.68 5.24 -1.98
N ILE A 26 3.50 3.92 -1.74
CA ILE A 26 2.64 3.43 -0.65
C ILE A 26 3.18 3.92 0.71
N GLN A 27 4.47 3.74 0.99
CA GLN A 27 5.06 4.16 2.26
C GLN A 27 4.90 5.66 2.50
N THR A 28 5.20 6.47 1.47
CA THR A 28 5.06 7.93 1.54
C THR A 28 3.61 8.34 1.78
N GLY A 29 2.65 7.70 1.12
CA GLY A 29 1.22 7.93 1.33
C GLY A 29 0.75 7.55 2.75
N ILE A 30 1.19 6.39 3.25
CA ILE A 30 0.88 5.93 4.63
C ILE A 30 1.39 6.92 5.67
N ASP A 31 2.63 7.39 5.53
CA ASP A 31 3.19 8.40 6.44
C ASP A 31 2.44 9.74 6.35
N ALA A 32 2.12 10.18 5.14
CA ALA A 32 1.44 11.44 4.91
C ALA A 32 0.04 11.48 5.54
N MET A 33 -0.70 10.36 5.52
CA MET A 33 -1.99 10.29 6.21
C MET A 33 -1.87 10.15 7.74
N GLY A 34 -0.66 9.98 8.27
CA GLY A 34 -0.39 9.89 9.70
C GLY A 34 -0.37 8.47 10.27
N LEU A 35 -0.33 7.46 9.42
CA LEU A 35 -0.15 6.06 9.83
C LEU A 35 1.34 5.71 9.91
N ARG A 36 1.64 4.59 10.55
CA ARG A 36 3.01 4.14 10.76
C ARG A 36 3.31 2.87 9.96
N VAL A 37 4.36 2.92 9.14
CA VAL A 37 4.88 1.76 8.42
C VAL A 37 5.63 0.82 9.38
N PHE A 38 5.41 -0.48 9.22
CA PHE A 38 6.05 -1.54 10.01
C PHE A 38 7.43 -1.91 9.45
N GLY A 39 8.38 -2.14 10.34
CA GLY A 39 9.69 -2.71 10.03
C GLY A 39 10.77 -1.68 9.68
N ASP A 40 11.98 -2.19 9.40
CA ASP A 40 13.10 -1.37 8.93
C ASP A 40 12.99 -1.15 7.42
N ARG A 41 12.82 0.11 7.03
CA ARG A 41 12.65 0.51 5.61
C ARG A 41 13.88 0.24 4.74
N ARG A 42 15.05 0.11 5.34
CA ARG A 42 16.30 -0.18 4.63
C ARG A 42 16.44 -1.65 4.26
N HIS A 43 15.74 -2.54 4.99
CA HIS A 43 15.88 -3.99 4.89
C HIS A 43 14.52 -4.68 4.72
N LYS A 44 13.74 -4.25 3.74
CA LYS A 44 12.43 -4.83 3.42
C LYS A 44 12.30 -5.17 1.94
N MET A 45 11.38 -6.04 1.63
CA MET A 45 10.97 -6.28 0.23
C MET A 45 10.22 -5.06 -0.32
N ALA A 46 10.49 -4.73 -1.57
CA ALA A 46 9.84 -3.60 -2.26
C ALA A 46 8.51 -4.00 -2.93
N ASN A 47 7.79 -4.95 -2.38
CA ASN A 47 6.52 -5.43 -2.94
C ASN A 47 5.41 -5.62 -1.89
N VAL A 48 5.75 -5.52 -0.61
CA VAL A 48 4.79 -5.58 0.50
C VAL A 48 5.14 -4.53 1.55
N THR A 49 4.19 -3.66 1.85
CA THR A 49 4.29 -2.70 2.94
C THR A 49 3.43 -3.13 4.11
N GLY A 50 4.06 -3.37 5.26
CA GLY A 50 3.36 -3.56 6.53
C GLY A 50 2.94 -2.20 7.09
N VAL A 51 1.72 -2.10 7.61
CA VAL A 51 1.19 -0.87 8.21
C VAL A 51 0.60 -1.20 9.56
N TYR A 52 1.02 -0.50 10.61
CA TYR A 52 0.42 -0.69 11.94
C TYR A 52 -1.04 -0.27 11.92
N ILE A 53 -1.89 -1.14 12.48
CA ILE A 53 -3.29 -0.82 12.73
C ILE A 53 -3.33 0.22 13.87
N PRO A 54 -4.02 1.36 13.68
CA PRO A 54 -4.16 2.35 14.75
C PRO A 54 -4.81 1.76 15.99
N GLU A 55 -4.42 2.26 17.16
CA GLU A 55 -5.00 1.81 18.42
C GLU A 55 -6.52 2.05 18.43
N GLY A 56 -7.26 1.07 18.95
CA GLY A 56 -8.74 1.11 18.99
C GLY A 56 -9.45 0.81 17.67
N VAL A 57 -8.72 0.56 16.58
CA VAL A 57 -9.32 0.23 15.27
C VAL A 57 -9.45 -1.28 15.10
N ASP A 58 -10.65 -1.74 14.73
CA ASP A 58 -10.86 -3.13 14.28
C ASP A 58 -10.31 -3.31 12.86
N GLY A 59 -9.10 -3.88 12.75
CA GLY A 59 -8.41 -4.10 11.49
C GLY A 59 -9.16 -5.00 10.51
N GLU A 60 -9.95 -5.96 11.00
CA GLU A 60 -10.75 -6.85 10.16
C GLU A 60 -12.00 -6.14 9.62
N LYS A 61 -12.59 -5.23 10.39
CA LYS A 61 -13.69 -4.38 9.92
C LYS A 61 -13.23 -3.51 8.76
N ILE A 62 -12.06 -2.88 8.88
CA ILE A 62 -11.44 -2.08 7.81
C ILE A 62 -11.23 -2.93 6.55
N ARG A 63 -10.65 -4.13 6.67
CA ARG A 63 -10.42 -5.03 5.53
C ARG A 63 -11.72 -5.41 4.82
N ARG A 64 -12.76 -5.79 5.59
CA ARG A 64 -14.08 -6.11 5.03
C ARG A 64 -14.70 -4.92 4.31
N ALA A 65 -14.58 -3.72 4.86
CA ALA A 65 -15.10 -2.51 4.23
C ALA A 65 -14.35 -2.16 2.93
N LEU A 66 -13.01 -2.30 2.91
CA LEU A 66 -12.22 -2.12 1.69
C LEU A 66 -12.65 -3.09 0.59
N LEU A 67 -12.85 -4.36 0.93
CA LEU A 67 -13.32 -5.36 -0.03
C LEU A 67 -14.74 -5.06 -0.51
N ALA A 68 -15.66 -4.78 0.39
CA ALA A 68 -17.08 -4.61 0.08
C ALA A 68 -17.36 -3.34 -0.75
N HIS A 69 -16.67 -2.23 -0.45
CA HIS A 69 -16.99 -0.94 -1.06
C HIS A 69 -16.05 -0.56 -2.21
N PHE A 70 -14.82 -1.10 -2.23
CA PHE A 70 -13.80 -0.72 -3.20
C PHE A 70 -13.25 -1.90 -3.99
N ASN A 71 -13.66 -3.13 -3.69
CA ASN A 71 -13.12 -4.36 -4.28
C ASN A 71 -11.58 -4.45 -4.11
N ILE A 72 -11.07 -3.96 -2.97
CA ILE A 72 -9.66 -3.97 -2.61
C ILE A 72 -9.46 -4.88 -1.41
N GLU A 73 -8.64 -5.91 -1.59
CA GLU A 73 -8.24 -6.80 -0.50
C GLU A 73 -6.82 -6.51 -0.06
N ILE A 74 -6.63 -6.21 1.23
CA ILE A 74 -5.33 -6.12 1.88
C ILE A 74 -5.12 -7.29 2.83
N GLY A 75 -3.87 -7.70 3.01
CA GLY A 75 -3.54 -8.86 3.83
C GLY A 75 -3.57 -8.58 5.33
N THR A 76 -3.89 -9.58 6.11
CA THR A 76 -3.59 -9.61 7.55
C THR A 76 -2.20 -10.17 7.80
N SER A 77 -1.76 -10.19 9.05
CA SER A 77 -0.47 -10.77 9.44
C SER A 77 -0.66 -12.06 10.26
N PHE A 78 0.45 -12.69 10.64
CA PHE A 78 0.49 -13.98 11.31
C PHE A 78 1.23 -13.88 12.66
N GLY A 79 1.04 -14.92 13.50
CA GLY A 79 1.72 -15.06 14.76
C GLY A 79 1.60 -13.83 15.66
N PRO A 80 2.67 -13.33 16.26
CA PRO A 80 2.63 -12.18 17.16
C PRO A 80 2.17 -10.87 16.53
N LEU A 81 2.14 -10.79 15.22
CA LEU A 81 1.69 -9.61 14.47
C LEU A 81 0.24 -9.71 14.01
N HIS A 82 -0.43 -10.83 14.25
CA HIS A 82 -1.84 -11.00 13.91
C HIS A 82 -2.69 -9.92 14.60
N GLY A 83 -3.55 -9.23 13.84
CA GLY A 83 -4.38 -8.14 14.33
C GLY A 83 -3.62 -6.84 14.68
N ARG A 84 -2.29 -6.78 14.45
CA ARG A 84 -1.47 -5.61 14.77
C ARG A 84 -1.02 -4.83 13.54
N ILE A 85 -0.92 -5.50 12.40
CA ILE A 85 -0.54 -4.87 11.13
C ILE A 85 -1.40 -5.39 9.98
N TRP A 86 -1.62 -4.52 9.01
CA TRP A 86 -2.03 -4.89 7.65
C TRP A 86 -0.80 -5.08 6.77
N ARG A 87 -0.97 -5.82 5.67
CA ARG A 87 0.02 -5.95 4.61
C ARG A 87 -0.60 -5.48 3.29
N ILE A 88 -0.04 -4.43 2.73
CA ILE A 88 -0.44 -3.88 1.43
C ILE A 88 0.55 -4.39 0.39
N GLY A 89 0.07 -5.20 -0.54
CA GLY A 89 0.89 -5.79 -1.60
C GLY A 89 0.81 -4.96 -2.89
N ALA A 90 1.98 -4.52 -3.39
CA ALA A 90 2.12 -3.94 -4.72
C ALA A 90 2.97 -4.88 -5.59
N MET A 91 2.39 -6.02 -5.98
CA MET A 91 3.10 -7.07 -6.71
C MET A 91 2.59 -7.24 -8.14
N GLY A 92 3.51 -7.52 -9.06
CA GLY A 92 3.18 -7.85 -10.44
C GLY A 92 2.34 -6.76 -11.11
N TYR A 93 1.13 -7.10 -11.51
CA TYR A 93 0.20 -6.17 -12.16
C TYR A 93 -0.26 -5.03 -11.24
N ASN A 94 -0.29 -5.22 -9.94
CA ASN A 94 -0.71 -4.19 -8.98
C ASN A 94 0.38 -3.17 -8.62
N ALA A 95 1.63 -3.38 -9.06
CA ALA A 95 2.69 -2.36 -8.91
C ALA A 95 2.54 -1.26 -9.97
N ARG A 96 1.40 -0.53 -9.94
CA ARG A 96 1.02 0.55 -10.87
C ARG A 96 0.48 1.73 -10.08
N ALA A 97 0.67 2.94 -10.62
CA ALA A 97 0.25 4.16 -9.95
C ALA A 97 -1.26 4.19 -9.63
N ASP A 98 -2.11 3.82 -10.60
CA ASP A 98 -3.56 3.79 -10.41
C ASP A 98 -3.99 2.84 -9.28
N ALA A 99 -3.41 1.64 -9.20
CA ALA A 99 -3.71 0.69 -8.14
C ALA A 99 -3.26 1.20 -6.75
N VAL A 100 -2.07 1.80 -6.68
CA VAL A 100 -1.54 2.40 -5.44
C VAL A 100 -2.42 3.55 -4.97
N LEU A 101 -2.75 4.49 -5.87
CA LEU A 101 -3.57 5.65 -5.53
C LEU A 101 -4.99 5.25 -5.12
N ALA A 102 -5.60 4.29 -5.83
CA ALA A 102 -6.90 3.74 -5.45
C ALA A 102 -6.87 3.10 -4.05
N THR A 103 -5.83 2.31 -3.75
CA THR A 103 -5.68 1.65 -2.44
C THR A 103 -5.51 2.66 -1.31
N LEU A 104 -4.68 3.69 -1.49
CA LEU A 104 -4.46 4.73 -0.50
C LEU A 104 -5.71 5.56 -0.26
N GLY A 105 -6.41 5.98 -1.33
CA GLY A 105 -7.66 6.73 -1.22
C GLY A 105 -8.79 5.92 -0.57
N ALA A 106 -8.93 4.65 -0.91
CA ALA A 106 -9.90 3.75 -0.30
C ALA A 106 -9.60 3.52 1.19
N LEU A 107 -8.33 3.28 1.55
CA LEU A 107 -7.93 3.10 2.95
C LEU A 107 -8.23 4.36 3.78
N GLU A 108 -7.91 5.54 3.25
CA GLU A 108 -8.24 6.82 3.88
C GLU A 108 -9.76 6.98 4.09
N ALA A 109 -10.55 6.70 3.06
CA ALA A 109 -12.00 6.82 3.12
C ALA A 109 -12.63 5.90 4.17
N VAL A 110 -12.21 4.63 4.21
CA VAL A 110 -12.71 3.65 5.18
C VAL A 110 -12.30 3.99 6.61
N LEU A 111 -11.04 4.38 6.84
CA LEU A 111 -10.57 4.78 8.16
C LEU A 111 -11.28 6.04 8.66
N ALA A 112 -11.49 7.01 7.78
CA ALA A 112 -12.24 8.22 8.13
C ALA A 112 -13.71 7.94 8.49
N ALA A 113 -14.37 7.00 7.79
CA ALA A 113 -15.72 6.55 8.12
C ALA A 113 -15.81 5.86 9.49
N GLU A 114 -14.72 5.22 9.93
CA GLU A 114 -14.60 4.62 11.28
C GLU A 114 -14.11 5.62 12.35
N GLY A 115 -14.08 6.91 12.03
CA GLY A 115 -13.75 7.98 12.98
C GLY A 115 -12.26 8.18 13.24
N VAL A 116 -11.37 7.53 12.49
CA VAL A 116 -9.93 7.72 12.62
C VAL A 116 -9.55 9.12 12.12
N ARG A 117 -8.82 9.85 12.94
CA ARG A 117 -8.31 11.19 12.55
C ARG A 117 -7.12 11.04 11.61
N LEU A 118 -7.32 11.46 10.37
CA LEU A 118 -6.32 11.40 9.30
C LEU A 118 -6.16 12.77 8.62
N ARG A 119 -5.02 12.96 7.95
CA ARG A 119 -4.82 14.09 7.03
C ARG A 119 -5.44 13.72 5.68
N ARG A 120 -6.69 14.11 5.46
CA ARG A 120 -7.45 13.76 4.25
C ARG A 120 -6.77 14.28 2.98
N GLY A 121 -6.69 13.45 1.96
CA GLY A 121 -6.05 13.74 0.67
C GLY A 121 -4.53 13.63 0.69
N ALA A 122 -3.90 13.74 1.87
CA ALA A 122 -2.44 13.77 1.98
C ALA A 122 -1.75 12.50 1.46
N ALA A 123 -2.38 11.34 1.58
CA ALA A 123 -1.82 10.09 1.09
C ALA A 123 -1.70 10.04 -0.43
N VAL A 124 -2.77 10.41 -1.11
CA VAL A 124 -2.82 10.43 -2.57
C VAL A 124 -1.87 11.51 -3.12
N ASP A 125 -1.88 12.70 -2.53
CA ASP A 125 -1.00 13.80 -2.94
C ASP A 125 0.49 13.43 -2.81
N ALA A 126 0.87 12.84 -1.68
CA ALA A 126 2.24 12.40 -1.43
C ALA A 126 2.68 11.28 -2.38
N ALA A 127 1.82 10.31 -2.65
CA ALA A 127 2.10 9.25 -3.60
C ALA A 127 2.22 9.77 -5.04
N LEU A 128 1.36 10.71 -5.45
CA LEU A 128 1.45 11.39 -6.75
C LEU A 128 2.75 12.17 -6.90
N ALA A 129 3.18 12.92 -5.88
CA ALA A 129 4.46 13.61 -5.88
C ALA A 129 5.60 12.61 -6.10
N ARG A 130 5.59 11.48 -5.41
CA ARG A 130 6.61 10.43 -5.54
C ARG A 130 6.70 9.85 -6.96
N TYR A 131 5.56 9.69 -7.66
CA TYR A 131 5.54 9.23 -9.05
C TYR A 131 6.05 10.30 -10.03
N ARG A 132 5.75 11.59 -9.79
CA ARG A 132 6.25 12.71 -10.62
C ARG A 132 7.76 12.82 -10.55
N ASP A 133 8.32 12.77 -9.33
CA ASP A 133 9.77 12.85 -9.09
C ASP A 133 10.56 11.74 -9.79
N ALA A 134 9.94 10.56 -9.93
CA ALA A 134 10.57 9.41 -10.59
C ALA A 134 10.46 9.44 -12.13
N GLY A 135 9.57 10.26 -12.68
CA GLY A 135 9.39 10.46 -14.12
C GLY A 135 10.16 11.63 -14.71
N SER A 136 10.84 12.40 -13.84
CA SER A 136 11.72 13.53 -14.18
C SER A 136 13.16 13.07 -14.31
#